data_9c1a8aae0f8622a6d550ffde77ce0ef9
#
_entry.id   9c1a8aae0f8622a6d550ffde77ce0ef9
#
_cell.length_a   1.000
_cell.length_b   1.000
_cell.length_c   1.000
_cell.angle_alpha   90.00
_cell.angle_beta   90.00
_cell.angle_gamma   90.00
#
_symmetry.space_group_name_H-M   'P 1'
#
loop_
_entity.id
_entity.type
_entity.pdbx_description
1 polymer ?
#
loop_
_entity_poly.entity_id
_entity_poly.type
_entity_poly.pdbx_seq_one_letter_code
_entity_poly.pdbx_strand_id
1 'polypeptide(L)'
;MKKTILWVLAALISGAILGKVTFDKYEKIDVQSVISFNNKVYMLRYGTYSNLDEMYEKVTNVDRYIYIEKEDGVSAYVGVSTTKKNANKIKDVYLDKKIELTVEEVTINNDEFIQNLNEYEKLLDATEDEKSLLIIENQILSCYEETVVNNE
;
A
#
# COMPACT_ATOMS: atom_id res chain seq x y z
N MET A 1 5.45 27.43 -14.57
CA MET A 1 6.74 26.84 -14.16
C MET A 1 6.67 25.88 -12.97
N LYS A 2 5.99 26.17 -11.88
CA LYS A 2 5.91 25.26 -10.72
C LYS A 2 5.20 23.90 -11.01
N LYS A 3 4.17 23.89 -11.86
CA LYS A 3 3.46 22.65 -12.25
C LYS A 3 4.29 21.71 -13.12
N THR A 4 5.12 22.23 -14.01
CA THR A 4 5.99 21.46 -14.90
C THR A 4 7.14 20.77 -14.14
N ILE A 5 7.67 21.44 -13.10
CA ILE A 5 8.71 20.89 -12.23
C ILE A 5 8.17 19.70 -11.42
N LEU A 6 6.91 19.77 -10.96
CA LEU A 6 6.27 18.70 -10.22
C LEU A 6 6.09 17.42 -11.07
N TRP A 7 5.72 17.56 -12.34
CA TRP A 7 5.58 16.44 -13.27
C TRP A 7 6.93 15.80 -13.64
N VAL A 8 7.98 16.60 -13.76
CA VAL A 8 9.34 16.11 -14.01
C VAL A 8 9.90 15.36 -12.80
N LEU A 9 9.64 15.85 -11.59
CA LEU A 9 10.01 15.15 -10.36
C LEU A 9 9.26 13.81 -10.20
N ALA A 10 7.96 13.77 -10.47
CA ALA A 10 7.17 12.55 -10.44
C ALA A 10 7.67 11.52 -11.47
N ALA A 11 8.03 11.96 -12.67
CA ALA A 11 8.59 11.09 -13.72
C ALA A 11 10.01 10.57 -13.35
N LEU A 12 10.84 11.37 -12.68
CA LEU A 12 12.16 10.95 -12.21
C LEU A 12 12.06 9.92 -11.08
N ILE A 13 11.12 10.10 -10.14
CA ILE A 13 10.90 9.17 -9.04
C ILE A 13 10.34 7.84 -9.56
N SER A 14 9.37 7.87 -10.47
CA SER A 14 8.83 6.65 -11.10
C SER A 14 9.87 5.94 -11.96
N GLY A 15 10.71 6.69 -12.70
CA GLY A 15 11.80 6.14 -13.50
C GLY A 15 12.92 5.51 -12.66
N ALA A 16 13.25 6.09 -11.51
CA ALA A 16 14.24 5.52 -10.58
C ALA A 16 13.76 4.23 -9.92
N ILE A 17 12.46 4.15 -9.55
CA ILE A 17 11.87 2.95 -8.97
C ILE A 17 11.78 1.83 -10.01
N LEU A 18 11.30 2.12 -11.22
CA LEU A 18 11.24 1.14 -12.32
C LEU A 18 12.65 0.70 -12.78
N GLY A 19 13.61 1.62 -12.80
CA GLY A 19 15.00 1.31 -13.14
C GLY A 19 15.66 0.37 -12.14
N LYS A 20 15.39 0.53 -10.83
CA LYS A 20 15.94 -0.32 -9.78
C LYS A 20 15.33 -1.72 -9.78
N VAL A 21 14.00 -1.82 -9.97
CA VAL A 21 13.30 -3.11 -10.05
C VAL A 21 13.75 -3.95 -11.25
N THR A 22 14.07 -3.30 -12.38
CA THR A 22 14.61 -4.01 -13.55
C THR A 22 16.10 -4.37 -13.38
N PHE A 23 16.89 -3.60 -12.65
CA PHE A 23 18.30 -3.88 -12.41
C PHE A 23 18.51 -5.06 -11.44
N ASP A 24 17.70 -5.14 -10.36
CA ASP A 24 17.77 -6.21 -9.35
C ASP A 24 17.33 -7.59 -9.90
N LYS A 25 16.57 -7.62 -11.00
CA LYS A 25 16.29 -8.89 -11.72
C LYS A 25 17.49 -9.49 -12.46
N TYR A 26 18.54 -8.72 -12.70
CA TYR A 26 19.74 -9.19 -13.44
C TYR A 26 20.91 -9.62 -12.55
N GLU A 27 20.94 -9.29 -11.27
CA GLU A 27 21.92 -9.79 -10.30
C GLU A 27 21.28 -10.79 -9.33
N LYS A 28 21.01 -12.01 -9.79
CA LYS A 28 20.88 -13.15 -8.90
C LYS A 28 22.27 -13.52 -8.37
N ILE A 29 22.77 -12.80 -7.40
CA ILE A 29 23.80 -13.30 -6.50
C ILE A 29 23.05 -13.93 -5.33
N ASP A 30 23.23 -15.25 -5.25
CA ASP A 30 22.75 -16.13 -4.20
C ASP A 30 23.41 -15.74 -2.86
N VAL A 31 22.88 -14.72 -2.21
CA VAL A 31 23.19 -14.42 -0.82
C VAL A 31 21.96 -14.78 -0.01
N GLN A 32 21.94 -15.99 0.48
CA GLN A 32 21.07 -16.38 1.58
C GLN A 32 21.43 -15.55 2.83
N SER A 33 21.03 -14.29 2.83
CA SER A 33 20.84 -13.57 4.07
C SER A 33 19.47 -14.01 4.61
N VAL A 34 19.49 -14.77 5.70
CA VAL A 34 18.29 -15.01 6.52
C VAL A 34 17.91 -13.67 7.16
N ILE A 35 17.36 -12.78 6.36
CA ILE A 35 16.68 -11.60 6.87
C ILE A 35 15.31 -12.11 7.27
N SER A 36 15.10 -12.29 8.55
CA SER A 36 13.77 -12.53 9.11
C SER A 36 12.95 -11.25 8.86
N PHE A 37 12.21 -11.22 7.76
CA PHE A 37 11.27 -10.13 7.52
C PHE A 37 10.18 -10.20 8.59
N ASN A 38 9.90 -9.07 9.23
CA ASN A 38 8.71 -8.96 10.06
C ASN A 38 7.51 -8.88 9.12
N ASN A 39 6.85 -10.01 8.89
CA ASN A 39 5.70 -10.14 7.98
C ASN A 39 4.40 -9.53 8.55
N LYS A 40 4.49 -8.86 9.70
CA LYS A 40 3.38 -8.12 10.29
C LYS A 40 3.25 -6.76 9.66
N VAL A 41 2.05 -6.45 9.20
CA VAL A 41 1.68 -5.17 8.61
C VAL A 41 0.41 -4.62 9.27
N TYR A 42 0.20 -3.33 9.15
CA TYR A 42 -1.00 -2.64 9.56
C TYR A 42 -1.84 -2.34 8.33
N MET A 43 -3.02 -2.97 8.24
CA MET A 43 -3.99 -2.73 7.18
C MET A 43 -5.08 -1.77 7.66
N LEU A 44 -5.44 -0.81 6.83
CA LEU A 44 -6.46 0.19 7.12
C LEU A 44 -7.79 -0.25 6.49
N ARG A 45 -8.66 -0.83 7.32
CA ARG A 45 -9.96 -1.32 6.87
C ARG A 45 -10.97 -0.17 6.77
N TYR A 46 -11.58 -0.06 5.60
CA TYR A 46 -12.69 0.86 5.34
C TYR A 46 -14.02 0.32 5.90
N GLY A 47 -14.28 -0.96 5.70
CA GLY A 47 -15.49 -1.62 6.19
C GLY A 47 -15.49 -3.12 5.95
N THR A 48 -16.50 -3.79 6.54
CA THR A 48 -16.82 -5.20 6.28
C THR A 48 -18.26 -5.28 5.80
N TYR A 49 -18.50 -6.10 4.78
CA TYR A 49 -19.75 -6.21 4.04
C TYR A 49 -20.16 -7.67 3.91
N SER A 50 -21.46 -7.93 3.77
CA SER A 50 -21.98 -9.29 3.64
C SER A 50 -21.59 -9.97 2.31
N ASN A 51 -21.35 -9.18 1.27
CA ASN A 51 -20.98 -9.65 -0.07
C ASN A 51 -20.33 -8.52 -0.91
N LEU A 52 -19.84 -8.87 -2.09
CA LEU A 52 -19.19 -7.93 -3.02
C LEU A 52 -20.12 -6.82 -3.51
N ASP A 53 -21.39 -7.13 -3.79
CA ASP A 53 -22.34 -6.14 -4.30
C ASP A 53 -22.58 -5.03 -3.28
N GLU A 54 -22.78 -5.39 -2.02
CA GLU A 54 -22.89 -4.43 -0.93
C GLU A 54 -21.62 -3.58 -0.77
N MET A 55 -20.46 -4.22 -0.87
CA MET A 55 -19.17 -3.52 -0.80
C MET A 55 -19.04 -2.49 -1.94
N TYR A 56 -19.32 -2.87 -3.19
CA TYR A 56 -19.24 -1.95 -4.34
C TYR A 56 -20.21 -0.77 -4.23
N GLU A 57 -21.37 -0.96 -3.62
CA GLU A 57 -22.32 0.14 -3.37
C GLU A 57 -21.85 1.10 -2.28
N LYS A 58 -21.13 0.60 -1.27
CA LYS A 58 -20.74 1.37 -0.08
C LYS A 58 -19.36 2.03 -0.19
N VAL A 59 -18.41 1.42 -0.91
CA VAL A 59 -17.05 1.93 -1.07
C VAL A 59 -17.00 2.89 -2.25
N THR A 60 -17.50 4.11 -2.07
CA THR A 60 -17.68 5.09 -3.17
C THR A 60 -16.80 6.33 -3.05
N ASN A 61 -16.17 6.58 -1.89
CA ASN A 61 -15.48 7.83 -1.56
C ASN A 61 -13.95 7.67 -1.47
N VAL A 62 -13.40 6.62 -2.09
CA VAL A 62 -11.96 6.33 -2.11
C VAL A 62 -11.52 6.04 -3.54
N ASP A 63 -10.31 6.50 -3.88
CA ASP A 63 -9.78 6.37 -5.24
C ASP A 63 -9.36 4.93 -5.56
N ARG A 64 -8.86 4.22 -4.56
CA ARG A 64 -8.43 2.83 -4.67
C ARG A 64 -8.63 2.08 -3.36
N TYR A 65 -8.96 0.81 -3.47
CA TYR A 65 -9.03 -0.14 -2.36
C TYR A 65 -8.70 -1.55 -2.87
N ILE A 66 -8.31 -2.41 -1.95
CA ILE A 66 -8.28 -3.88 -2.15
C ILE A 66 -9.35 -4.50 -1.27
N TYR A 67 -9.76 -5.72 -1.58
CA TYR A 67 -10.69 -6.45 -0.73
C TYR A 67 -10.21 -7.87 -0.45
N ILE A 68 -10.62 -8.40 0.67
CA ILE A 68 -10.33 -9.77 1.11
C ILE A 68 -11.65 -10.44 1.44
N GLU A 69 -11.95 -11.53 0.74
CA GLU A 69 -13.10 -12.38 1.03
C GLU A 69 -12.77 -13.35 2.17
N LYS A 70 -13.67 -13.46 3.14
CA LYS A 70 -13.59 -14.38 4.26
C LYS A 70 -14.92 -15.14 4.38
N GLU A 71 -14.95 -16.18 5.21
CA GLU A 71 -16.18 -16.98 5.44
C GLU A 71 -17.36 -16.13 5.94
N ASP A 72 -17.09 -15.04 6.64
CA ASP A 72 -18.05 -14.14 7.27
C ASP A 72 -18.34 -12.86 6.47
N GLY A 73 -17.79 -12.72 5.25
CA GLY A 73 -18.05 -11.57 4.38
C GLY A 73 -16.82 -11.03 3.67
N VAL A 74 -16.91 -9.79 3.19
CA VAL A 74 -15.89 -9.10 2.40
C VAL A 74 -15.41 -7.88 3.16
N SER A 75 -14.11 -7.76 3.37
CA SER A 75 -13.49 -6.58 4.00
C SER A 75 -12.74 -5.76 2.96
N ALA A 76 -13.02 -4.44 2.89
CA ALA A 76 -12.32 -3.50 2.03
C ALA A 76 -11.22 -2.75 2.80
N TYR A 77 -10.05 -2.61 2.20
CA TYR A 77 -8.88 -1.95 2.77
C TYR A 77 -8.37 -0.86 1.83
N VAL A 78 -8.01 0.27 2.40
CA VAL A 78 -7.58 1.47 1.66
C VAL A 78 -6.13 1.87 1.94
N GLY A 79 -5.41 1.08 2.72
CA GLY A 79 -4.00 1.32 3.00
C GLY A 79 -3.32 0.15 3.70
N VAL A 80 -2.01 0.08 3.54
CA VAL A 80 -1.12 -0.92 4.15
C VAL A 80 0.21 -0.27 4.53
N SER A 81 0.67 -0.49 5.75
CA SER A 81 1.95 0.04 6.26
C SER A 81 2.66 -0.98 7.13
N THR A 82 4.00 -0.97 7.14
CA THR A 82 4.78 -1.79 8.07
C THR A 82 4.85 -1.18 9.47
N THR A 83 4.51 0.10 9.62
CA THR A 83 4.56 0.81 10.90
C THR A 83 3.19 1.34 11.31
N LYS A 84 2.89 1.24 12.60
CA LYS A 84 1.68 1.84 13.16
C LYS A 84 1.67 3.36 13.04
N LYS A 85 2.85 3.98 13.04
CA LYS A 85 3.02 5.44 12.86
C LYS A 85 2.43 5.88 11.51
N ASN A 86 2.88 5.27 10.40
CA ASN A 86 2.43 5.63 9.07
C ASN A 86 0.99 5.18 8.81
N ALA A 87 0.58 4.02 9.34
CA ALA A 87 -0.83 3.64 9.33
C ALA A 87 -1.73 4.69 9.98
N ASN A 88 -1.36 5.23 11.13
CA ASN A 88 -2.13 6.30 11.78
C ASN A 88 -2.09 7.61 10.96
N LYS A 89 -0.95 7.97 10.38
CA LYS A 89 -0.82 9.14 9.51
C LYS A 89 -1.79 9.06 8.31
N ILE A 90 -1.89 7.92 7.66
CA ILE A 90 -2.85 7.69 6.58
C ILE A 90 -4.29 7.72 7.11
N LYS A 91 -4.54 7.09 8.26
CA LYS A 91 -5.86 7.13 8.91
C LYS A 91 -6.32 8.58 9.16
N ASP A 92 -5.44 9.45 9.62
CA ASP A 92 -5.75 10.85 9.90
C ASP A 92 -6.13 11.61 8.63
N VAL A 93 -5.47 11.34 7.50
CA VAL A 93 -5.85 11.89 6.17
C VAL A 93 -7.27 11.50 5.78
N TYR A 94 -7.67 10.25 6.03
CA TYR A 94 -9.03 9.81 5.75
C TYR A 94 -10.05 10.36 6.74
N LEU A 95 -9.66 10.56 8.00
CA LEU A 95 -10.51 11.18 9.02
C LEU A 95 -10.85 12.63 8.67
N ASP A 96 -9.91 13.38 8.12
CA ASP A 96 -10.15 14.75 7.61
C ASP A 96 -11.18 14.76 6.47
N LYS A 97 -11.29 13.67 5.72
CA LYS A 97 -12.32 13.42 4.71
C LYS A 97 -13.62 12.83 5.28
N LYS A 98 -13.75 12.74 6.62
CA LYS A 98 -14.88 12.14 7.33
C LYS A 98 -15.07 10.64 7.07
N ILE A 99 -13.99 9.95 6.78
CA ILE A 99 -13.95 8.50 6.62
C ILE A 99 -13.21 7.90 7.82
N GLU A 100 -13.92 7.11 8.61
CA GLU A 100 -13.34 6.42 9.76
C GLU A 100 -12.76 5.06 9.34
N LEU A 101 -11.47 4.86 9.59
CA LEU A 101 -10.78 3.61 9.29
C LEU A 101 -10.44 2.84 10.57
N THR A 102 -10.48 1.52 10.47
CA THR A 102 -9.98 0.61 11.51
C THR A 102 -8.58 0.12 11.13
N VAL A 103 -7.60 0.27 12.03
CA VAL A 103 -6.25 -0.27 11.84
C VAL A 103 -6.18 -1.68 12.41
N GLU A 104 -5.81 -2.65 11.58
CA GLU A 104 -5.65 -4.06 11.95
C GLU A 104 -4.21 -4.52 11.74
N GLU A 105 -3.67 -5.30 12.68
CA GLU A 105 -2.39 -5.98 12.49
C GLU A 105 -2.66 -7.31 11.79
N VAL A 106 -2.01 -7.53 10.64
CA VAL A 106 -2.17 -8.73 9.81
C VAL A 106 -0.79 -9.28 9.46
N THR A 107 -0.68 -10.60 9.29
CA THR A 107 0.54 -11.24 8.80
C THR A 107 0.37 -11.54 7.31
N ILE A 108 1.31 -11.08 6.47
CA ILE A 108 1.33 -11.34 5.04
C ILE A 108 2.55 -12.20 4.71
N ASN A 109 2.31 -13.40 4.22
CA ASN A 109 3.37 -14.37 3.87
C ASN A 109 3.77 -14.24 2.40
N ASN A 110 4.23 -13.02 2.02
CA ASN A 110 4.76 -12.74 0.69
C ASN A 110 5.98 -11.84 0.83
N ASP A 111 7.16 -12.43 0.69
CA ASP A 111 8.43 -11.74 0.93
C ASP A 111 8.69 -10.64 -0.10
N GLU A 112 8.25 -10.81 -1.35
CA GLU A 112 8.38 -9.80 -2.40
C GLU A 112 7.54 -8.55 -2.05
N PHE A 113 6.28 -8.76 -1.64
CA PHE A 113 5.44 -7.65 -1.19
C PHE A 113 6.04 -6.93 0.02
N ILE A 114 6.47 -7.66 1.04
CA ILE A 114 7.05 -7.07 2.26
C ILE A 114 8.33 -6.28 1.93
N GLN A 115 9.17 -6.76 1.03
CA GLN A 115 10.36 -6.03 0.58
C GLN A 115 9.98 -4.73 -0.11
N ASN A 116 9.04 -4.76 -1.05
CA ASN A 116 8.54 -3.57 -1.74
C ASN A 116 7.87 -2.59 -0.77
N LEU A 117 7.06 -3.09 0.16
CA LEU A 117 6.40 -2.29 1.18
C LEU A 117 7.41 -1.52 2.06
N ASN A 118 8.53 -2.15 2.43
CA ASN A 118 9.59 -1.49 3.20
C ASN A 118 10.24 -0.32 2.43
N GLU A 119 10.30 -0.37 1.10
CA GLU A 119 10.78 0.77 0.30
C GLU A 119 9.73 1.90 0.25
N TYR A 120 8.46 1.56 0.10
CA TYR A 120 7.37 2.56 0.18
C TYR A 120 7.28 3.21 1.56
N GLU A 121 7.56 2.47 2.63
CA GLU A 121 7.55 2.97 3.99
C GLU A 121 8.52 4.14 4.19
N LYS A 122 9.69 4.11 3.55
CA LYS A 122 10.66 5.21 3.56
C LYS A 122 10.09 6.47 2.90
N LEU A 123 9.27 6.31 1.86
CA LEU A 123 8.58 7.42 1.19
C LEU A 123 7.46 7.98 2.07
N LEU A 124 6.70 7.12 2.73
CA LEU A 124 5.68 7.53 3.69
C LEU A 124 6.28 8.30 4.86
N ASP A 125 7.44 7.86 5.39
CA ASP A 125 8.14 8.57 6.46
C ASP A 125 8.61 9.97 6.06
N ALA A 126 9.05 10.13 4.82
CA ALA A 126 9.58 11.39 4.29
C ALA A 126 8.48 12.36 3.82
N THR A 127 7.22 11.94 3.75
CA THR A 127 6.11 12.68 3.12
C THR A 127 5.13 13.16 4.19
N GLU A 128 4.84 14.47 4.21
CA GLU A 128 3.81 15.09 5.06
C GLU A 128 2.61 15.60 4.26
N ASP A 129 2.74 15.69 2.94
CA ASP A 129 1.68 16.15 2.06
C ASP A 129 0.62 15.07 1.86
N GLU A 130 -0.63 15.39 2.20
CA GLU A 130 -1.79 14.49 2.13
C GLU A 130 -1.95 13.83 0.75
N LYS A 131 -1.86 14.63 -0.31
CA LYS A 131 -2.02 14.13 -1.68
C LYS A 131 -0.93 13.14 -2.07
N SER A 132 0.30 13.43 -1.66
CA SER A 132 1.44 12.54 -1.91
C SER A 132 1.34 11.25 -1.10
N LEU A 133 0.85 11.32 0.15
CA LEU A 133 0.57 10.12 0.96
C LEU A 133 -0.42 9.18 0.26
N LEU A 134 -1.54 9.72 -0.24
CA LEU A 134 -2.54 8.92 -0.95
C LEU A 134 -2.02 8.34 -2.27
N ILE A 135 -1.15 9.05 -2.98
CA ILE A 135 -0.51 8.52 -4.20
C ILE A 135 0.40 7.34 -3.85
N ILE A 136 1.18 7.43 -2.78
CA ILE A 136 2.05 6.34 -2.32
C ILE A 136 1.19 5.14 -1.91
N GLU A 137 0.12 5.35 -1.14
CA GLU A 137 -0.80 4.28 -0.76
C GLU A 137 -1.44 3.58 -1.96
N ASN A 138 -1.87 4.32 -2.96
CA ASN A 138 -2.40 3.75 -4.19
C ASN A 138 -1.38 2.85 -4.91
N GLN A 139 -0.09 3.17 -4.85
CA GLN A 139 0.99 2.33 -5.39
C GLN A 139 1.20 1.08 -4.52
N ILE A 140 1.13 1.20 -3.20
CA ILE A 140 1.21 0.06 -2.28
C ILE A 140 0.07 -0.92 -2.54
N LEU A 141 -1.17 -0.43 -2.68
CA LEU A 141 -2.33 -1.27 -2.98
C LEU A 141 -2.20 -1.95 -4.36
N SER A 142 -1.65 -1.25 -5.37
CA SER A 142 -1.35 -1.87 -6.67
C SER A 142 -0.33 -2.99 -6.55
N CYS A 143 0.74 -2.75 -5.81
CA CYS A 143 1.77 -3.75 -5.54
C CYS A 143 1.20 -4.97 -4.81
N TYR A 144 0.28 -4.77 -3.86
CA TYR A 144 -0.41 -5.87 -3.17
C TYR A 144 -1.22 -6.73 -4.15
N GLU A 145 -2.02 -6.11 -5.02
CA GLU A 145 -2.80 -6.84 -6.03
C GLU A 145 -1.88 -7.66 -6.96
N GLU A 146 -0.77 -7.07 -7.41
CA GLU A 146 0.15 -7.73 -8.34
C GLU A 146 0.93 -8.88 -7.71
N THR A 147 1.34 -8.75 -6.45
CA THR A 147 2.25 -9.71 -5.81
C THR A 147 1.53 -10.71 -4.92
N VAL A 148 0.46 -10.32 -4.26
CA VAL A 148 -0.27 -11.19 -3.30
C VAL A 148 -1.47 -11.85 -3.95
N VAL A 149 -2.31 -11.08 -4.67
CA VAL A 149 -3.58 -11.60 -5.21
C VAL A 149 -3.37 -12.38 -6.50
N ASN A 150 -2.53 -11.88 -7.42
CA ASN A 150 -2.35 -12.51 -8.74
C ASN A 150 -1.35 -13.69 -8.74
N ASN A 151 -0.70 -13.98 -7.61
CA ASN A 151 0.24 -15.10 -7.47
C ASN A 151 -0.33 -16.27 -6.63
N GLU A 152 -1.60 -16.24 -6.23
CA GLU A 152 -2.35 -17.38 -5.71
C GLU A 152 -3.06 -18.13 -6.83
#